data_5d4c787bb2219b856aab2c5b4bbafa9b
#
_entry.id   5d4c787bb2219b856aab2c5b4bbafa9b
#
_cell.length_a   1.000
_cell.length_b   1.000
_cell.length_c   1.000
_cell.angle_alpha   90.00
_cell.angle_beta   90.00
_cell.angle_gamma   90.00
#
_symmetry.space_group_name_H-M   'P 1'
#
loop_
_entity.id
_entity.type
_entity.pdbx_description
1 polymer ?
#
loop_
_entity_poly.entity_id
_entity_poly.type
_entity_poly.pdbx_seq_one_letter_code
_entity_poly.pdbx_strand_id
1 'polypeptide(L)'
;MPKFFVVSDVHGFYDELLTALDDAGFDSENTDHYLISCGDNFDRGPQNLEVQKFFIRTPRTILIRGNHEDLFDWAVRDGFTMRDIQNGTYQTIQELGRVKIPEHQWASQDEIIEYAYRTTRGFFDRMIDYFETENYIFTHGWIPNNLKSPDHQWRRATKNQWEKARWDNGMERAMRGHIEPGKTIVCGHWHTSWGHHRQDGTPEWGTDADFSPYYNKGIIAIDACTAYSHKVNCIVLEDKFLKEID
;
A
#
# COMPACT_ATOMS: atom_id res chain seq x y z
N MET A 1 -24.89 2.92 -2.61
CA MET A 1 -23.68 3.64 -3.12
C MET A 1 -22.48 2.80 -2.76
N PRO A 2 -21.53 2.60 -3.66
CA PRO A 2 -20.34 1.82 -3.35
C PRO A 2 -19.65 2.31 -2.08
N LYS A 3 -19.23 1.36 -1.22
CA LYS A 3 -18.42 1.59 -0.04
C LYS A 3 -17.02 1.05 -0.30
N PHE A 4 -16.04 1.92 -0.18
CA PHE A 4 -14.63 1.57 -0.33
C PHE A 4 -14.00 1.42 1.05
N PHE A 5 -13.59 0.22 1.37
CA PHE A 5 -12.79 -0.12 2.54
C PHE A 5 -11.33 -0.01 2.14
N VAL A 6 -10.61 0.92 2.73
CA VAL A 6 -9.27 1.28 2.27
C VAL A 6 -8.25 0.99 3.35
N VAL A 7 -7.26 0.18 3.00
CA VAL A 7 -6.12 -0.20 3.85
C VAL A 7 -4.81 0.14 3.14
N SER A 8 -3.73 0.23 3.88
CA SER A 8 -2.37 0.43 3.34
C SER A 8 -1.33 -0.17 4.28
N ASP A 9 -0.12 -0.41 3.76
CA ASP A 9 1.05 -0.75 4.55
C ASP A 9 0.81 -1.94 5.50
N VAL A 10 0.16 -2.98 4.95
CA VAL A 10 -0.19 -4.22 5.67
C VAL A 10 1.06 -4.99 6.07
N HIS A 11 2.11 -4.95 5.22
CA HIS A 11 3.42 -5.48 5.52
C HIS A 11 3.44 -6.93 6.05
N GLY A 12 2.63 -7.82 5.48
CA GLY A 12 2.59 -9.22 5.90
C GLY A 12 1.96 -9.46 7.29
N PHE A 13 1.24 -8.49 7.84
CA PHE A 13 0.51 -8.61 9.11
C PHE A 13 -0.96 -8.96 8.81
N TYR A 14 -1.21 -10.22 8.51
CA TYR A 14 -2.52 -10.70 8.07
C TYR A 14 -3.60 -10.64 9.14
N ASP A 15 -3.26 -10.98 10.39
CA ASP A 15 -4.22 -11.00 11.49
C ASP A 15 -4.68 -9.57 11.83
N GLU A 16 -3.77 -8.61 11.79
CA GLU A 16 -4.07 -7.18 11.97
C GLU A 16 -4.94 -6.64 10.84
N LEU A 17 -4.70 -7.09 9.60
CA LEU A 17 -5.53 -6.75 8.45
C LEU A 17 -6.98 -7.25 8.65
N LEU A 18 -7.15 -8.51 9.05
CA LEU A 18 -8.48 -9.08 9.28
C LEU A 18 -9.21 -8.36 10.40
N THR A 19 -8.52 -8.06 11.50
CA THR A 19 -9.08 -7.30 12.63
C THR A 19 -9.57 -5.92 12.17
N ALA A 20 -8.75 -5.19 11.39
CA ALA A 20 -9.12 -3.87 10.90
C ALA A 20 -10.33 -3.90 9.94
N LEU A 21 -10.43 -4.93 9.11
CA LEU A 21 -11.56 -5.10 8.19
C LEU A 21 -12.85 -5.49 8.92
N ASP A 22 -12.76 -6.36 9.93
CA ASP A 22 -13.91 -6.77 10.77
C ASP A 22 -14.44 -5.58 11.57
N ASP A 23 -13.55 -4.83 12.23
CA ASP A 23 -13.89 -3.61 12.98
C ASP A 23 -14.55 -2.55 12.08
N ALA A 24 -14.15 -2.45 10.82
CA ALA A 24 -14.73 -1.54 9.84
C ALA A 24 -16.06 -2.05 9.26
N GLY A 25 -16.42 -3.32 9.49
CA GLY A 25 -17.64 -3.97 8.97
C GLY A 25 -17.54 -4.34 7.49
N PHE A 26 -16.33 -4.72 7.00
CA PHE A 26 -16.16 -5.22 5.65
C PHE A 26 -16.82 -6.60 5.48
N ASP A 27 -17.65 -6.72 4.44
CA ASP A 27 -18.29 -7.98 4.04
C ASP A 27 -17.98 -8.25 2.55
N SER A 28 -17.22 -9.28 2.27
CA SER A 28 -16.84 -9.67 0.90
C SER A 28 -18.02 -10.16 0.06
N GLU A 29 -19.11 -10.59 0.68
CA GLU A 29 -20.31 -11.04 -0.02
C GLU A 29 -21.24 -9.87 -0.39
N ASN A 30 -21.10 -8.73 0.27
CA ASN A 30 -21.85 -7.52 -0.05
C ASN A 30 -21.34 -6.90 -1.36
N THR A 31 -22.19 -6.85 -2.38
CA THR A 31 -21.83 -6.37 -3.72
C THR A 31 -21.54 -4.87 -3.79
N ASP A 32 -21.91 -4.09 -2.79
CA ASP A 32 -21.60 -2.67 -2.68
C ASP A 32 -20.25 -2.41 -1.97
N HIS A 33 -19.61 -3.44 -1.39
CA HIS A 33 -18.32 -3.33 -0.74
C HIS A 33 -17.16 -3.58 -1.72
N TYR A 34 -16.22 -2.65 -1.75
CA TYR A 34 -14.96 -2.70 -2.51
C TYR A 34 -13.80 -2.59 -1.54
N LEU A 35 -12.78 -3.42 -1.70
CA LEU A 35 -11.55 -3.36 -0.91
C LEU A 35 -10.46 -2.70 -1.73
N ILE A 36 -9.80 -1.68 -1.17
CA ILE A 36 -8.65 -1.02 -1.79
C ILE A 36 -7.44 -1.20 -0.88
N SER A 37 -6.36 -1.76 -1.42
CA SER A 37 -5.04 -1.70 -0.78
C SER A 37 -4.20 -0.62 -1.46
N CYS A 38 -3.74 0.35 -0.69
CA CYS A 38 -2.86 1.42 -1.17
C CYS A 38 -1.37 1.03 -1.19
N GLY A 39 -1.05 -0.27 -1.31
CA GLY A 39 0.31 -0.76 -1.47
C GLY A 39 1.00 -1.19 -0.18
N ASP A 40 2.25 -1.64 -0.32
CA ASP A 40 3.09 -2.18 0.74
C ASP A 40 2.41 -3.33 1.50
N ASN A 41 1.99 -4.35 0.73
CA ASN A 41 1.31 -5.51 1.27
C ASN A 41 2.26 -6.51 1.90
N PHE A 42 3.53 -6.50 1.49
CA PHE A 42 4.58 -7.44 1.86
C PHE A 42 5.66 -6.80 2.72
N ASP A 43 6.58 -7.66 3.16
CA ASP A 43 7.76 -7.34 3.95
C ASP A 43 7.44 -7.07 5.43
N ARG A 44 8.46 -7.20 6.29
CA ARG A 44 8.44 -6.95 7.74
C ARG A 44 7.65 -7.99 8.55
N GLY A 45 6.41 -8.30 8.18
CA GLY A 45 5.55 -9.25 8.88
C GLY A 45 5.74 -10.70 8.41
N PRO A 46 5.22 -11.66 9.19
CA PRO A 46 5.48 -13.08 8.98
C PRO A 46 4.45 -13.82 8.10
N GLN A 47 3.41 -13.13 7.58
CA GLN A 47 2.25 -13.76 6.94
C GLN A 47 2.02 -13.22 5.51
N ASN A 48 3.10 -13.05 4.74
CA ASN A 48 3.03 -12.48 3.38
C ASN A 48 2.20 -13.34 2.43
N LEU A 49 2.29 -14.65 2.57
CA LEU A 49 1.52 -15.60 1.76
C LEU A 49 0.02 -15.51 2.05
N GLU A 50 -0.36 -15.37 3.31
CA GLU A 50 -1.75 -15.22 3.76
C GLU A 50 -2.35 -13.92 3.23
N VAL A 51 -1.63 -12.80 3.33
CA VAL A 51 -2.01 -11.50 2.77
C VAL A 51 -2.23 -11.61 1.27
N GLN A 52 -1.28 -12.23 0.53
CA GLN A 52 -1.43 -12.45 -0.91
C GLN A 52 -2.68 -13.26 -1.25
N LYS A 53 -2.88 -14.40 -0.57
CA LYS A 53 -4.03 -15.28 -0.80
C LYS A 53 -5.35 -14.58 -0.51
N PHE A 54 -5.41 -13.78 0.55
CA PHE A 54 -6.58 -13.02 0.93
C PHE A 54 -6.98 -12.04 -0.17
N PHE A 55 -6.08 -11.17 -0.60
CA PHE A 55 -6.36 -10.18 -1.64
C PHE A 55 -6.69 -10.82 -3.00
N ILE A 56 -6.07 -11.97 -3.35
CA ILE A 56 -6.40 -12.68 -4.58
C ILE A 56 -7.83 -13.23 -4.55
N ARG A 57 -8.28 -13.74 -3.40
CA ARG A 57 -9.58 -14.42 -3.24
C ARG A 57 -10.72 -13.45 -2.96
N THR A 58 -10.44 -12.30 -2.37
CA THR A 58 -11.45 -11.31 -2.04
C THR A 58 -11.95 -10.63 -3.32
N PRO A 59 -13.24 -10.75 -3.63
CA PRO A 59 -13.81 -10.12 -4.82
C PRO A 59 -13.78 -8.59 -4.69
N ARG A 60 -13.85 -7.90 -5.84
CA ARG A 60 -13.88 -6.43 -5.90
C ARG A 60 -12.71 -5.77 -5.17
N THR A 61 -11.53 -6.42 -5.20
CA THR A 61 -10.30 -5.88 -4.64
C THR A 61 -9.53 -5.09 -5.70
N ILE A 62 -9.17 -3.88 -5.36
CA ILE A 62 -8.31 -2.97 -6.13
C ILE A 62 -6.97 -2.91 -5.42
N LEU A 63 -5.91 -3.22 -6.16
CA LEU A 63 -4.55 -3.28 -5.63
C LEU A 63 -3.72 -2.14 -6.22
N ILE A 64 -3.24 -1.26 -5.36
CA ILE A 64 -2.30 -0.21 -5.73
C ILE A 64 -0.90 -0.69 -5.38
N ARG A 65 0.06 -0.37 -6.24
CA ARG A 65 1.45 -0.77 -6.07
C ARG A 65 2.16 0.16 -5.11
N GLY A 66 2.81 -0.39 -4.10
CA GLY A 66 3.68 0.30 -3.18
C GLY A 66 5.16 0.22 -3.58
N ASN A 67 6.02 0.87 -2.81
CA ASN A 67 7.46 0.81 -3.04
C ASN A 67 8.08 -0.51 -2.57
N HIS A 68 7.48 -1.24 -1.63
CA HIS A 68 7.95 -2.56 -1.23
C HIS A 68 7.72 -3.62 -2.32
N GLU A 69 6.68 -3.48 -3.12
CA GLU A 69 6.51 -4.31 -4.32
C GLU A 69 7.60 -4.00 -5.38
N ASP A 70 8.06 -2.74 -5.47
CA ASP A 70 9.21 -2.40 -6.32
C ASP A 70 10.52 -2.97 -5.76
N LEU A 71 10.73 -2.95 -4.43
CA LEU A 71 11.89 -3.58 -3.78
C LEU A 71 11.94 -5.09 -4.08
N PHE A 72 10.80 -5.77 -4.03
CA PHE A 72 10.71 -7.18 -4.38
C PHE A 72 11.13 -7.43 -5.84
N ASP A 73 10.58 -6.68 -6.79
CA ASP A 73 10.93 -6.82 -8.21
C ASP A 73 12.43 -6.52 -8.46
N TRP A 74 13.00 -5.53 -7.78
CA TRP A 74 14.43 -5.22 -7.90
C TRP A 74 15.29 -6.32 -7.30
N ALA A 75 14.94 -6.85 -6.12
CA ALA A 75 15.68 -7.92 -5.49
C ALA A 75 15.68 -9.22 -6.33
N VAL A 76 14.55 -9.54 -6.96
CA VAL A 76 14.44 -10.69 -7.87
C VAL A 76 15.29 -10.51 -9.14
N ARG A 77 15.31 -9.31 -9.70
CA ARG A 77 16.00 -9.02 -10.96
C ARG A 77 17.51 -8.79 -10.79
N ASP A 78 17.88 -8.01 -9.78
CA ASP A 78 19.23 -7.45 -9.64
C ASP A 78 20.02 -8.09 -8.48
N GLY A 79 19.36 -8.96 -7.67
CA GLY A 79 19.91 -9.56 -6.46
C GLY A 79 19.67 -8.72 -5.21
N PHE A 80 19.97 -9.33 -4.05
CA PHE A 80 19.72 -8.71 -2.75
C PHE A 80 20.76 -7.65 -2.38
N THR A 81 20.30 -6.58 -1.77
CA THR A 81 21.12 -5.54 -1.14
C THR A 81 20.88 -5.53 0.39
N MET A 82 21.70 -4.80 1.14
CA MET A 82 21.48 -4.59 2.58
C MET A 82 20.11 -3.92 2.87
N ARG A 83 19.66 -3.06 1.96
CA ARG A 83 18.34 -2.43 2.05
C ARG A 83 17.23 -3.49 2.04
N ASP A 84 17.31 -4.48 1.15
CA ASP A 84 16.28 -5.50 1.01
C ASP A 84 16.21 -6.42 2.24
N ILE A 85 17.36 -6.67 2.88
CA ILE A 85 17.43 -7.39 4.16
C ILE A 85 16.80 -6.57 5.29
N GLN A 86 17.14 -5.28 5.38
CA GLN A 86 16.63 -4.39 6.43
C GLN A 86 15.13 -4.12 6.31
N ASN A 87 14.59 -4.12 5.10
CA ASN A 87 13.17 -3.90 4.85
C ASN A 87 12.31 -5.18 4.92
N GLY A 88 12.93 -6.36 5.06
CA GLY A 88 12.21 -7.63 5.13
C GLY A 88 11.97 -8.30 3.77
N THR A 89 12.36 -7.69 2.66
CA THR A 89 12.14 -8.21 1.31
C THR A 89 12.84 -9.57 1.11
N TYR A 90 14.03 -9.74 1.70
CA TYR A 90 14.72 -11.04 1.68
C TYR A 90 13.87 -12.14 2.34
N GLN A 91 13.30 -11.87 3.52
CA GLN A 91 12.47 -12.81 4.26
C GLN A 91 11.19 -13.14 3.49
N THR A 92 10.56 -12.13 2.89
CA THR A 92 9.39 -12.30 2.02
C THR A 92 9.67 -13.24 0.84
N ILE A 93 10.81 -13.04 0.16
CA ILE A 93 11.23 -13.90 -0.96
C ILE A 93 11.51 -15.32 -0.47
N GLN A 94 12.13 -15.49 0.71
CA GLN A 94 12.34 -16.82 1.30
C GLN A 94 11.00 -17.51 1.62
N GLU A 95 10.04 -16.82 2.22
CA GLU A 95 8.71 -17.34 2.53
C GLU A 95 7.97 -17.79 1.26
N LEU A 96 7.79 -16.84 0.33
CA LEU A 96 6.99 -17.08 -0.88
C LEU A 96 7.66 -18.06 -1.86
N GLY A 97 8.98 -18.10 -1.90
CA GLY A 97 9.73 -19.04 -2.74
C GLY A 97 9.71 -20.47 -2.23
N ARG A 98 9.54 -20.68 -0.93
CA ARG A 98 9.52 -22.02 -0.32
C ARG A 98 8.14 -22.67 -0.31
N VAL A 99 7.09 -21.99 -0.70
CA VAL A 99 5.69 -22.48 -0.65
C VAL A 99 5.51 -23.84 -1.34
N LYS A 100 6.26 -24.11 -2.38
CA LYS A 100 6.19 -25.35 -3.17
C LYS A 100 7.37 -26.29 -2.97
N ILE A 101 8.30 -25.94 -2.10
CA ILE A 101 9.48 -26.78 -1.81
C ILE A 101 9.19 -27.57 -0.53
N PRO A 102 9.27 -28.92 -0.53
CA PRO A 102 9.11 -29.71 0.67
C PRO A 102 10.09 -29.27 1.77
N GLU A 103 9.64 -29.23 3.03
CA GLU A 103 10.43 -28.69 4.17
C GLU A 103 11.83 -29.33 4.32
N HIS A 104 12.00 -30.57 3.90
CA HIS A 104 13.29 -31.29 4.01
C HIS A 104 14.11 -31.23 2.71
N GLN A 105 13.61 -30.56 1.68
CA GLN A 105 14.33 -30.45 0.41
C GLN A 105 15.21 -29.21 0.43
N TRP A 106 16.52 -29.42 0.16
CA TRP A 106 17.41 -28.31 -0.11
C TRP A 106 17.04 -27.64 -1.42
N ALA A 107 17.06 -26.29 -1.44
CA ALA A 107 16.90 -25.50 -2.65
C ALA A 107 17.99 -24.42 -2.69
N SER A 108 18.49 -24.15 -3.88
CA SER A 108 19.42 -23.03 -4.10
C SER A 108 18.70 -21.70 -3.95
N GLN A 109 19.48 -20.63 -3.70
CA GLN A 109 18.94 -19.28 -3.63
C GLN A 109 18.22 -18.89 -4.94
N ASP A 110 18.76 -19.28 -6.08
CA ASP A 110 18.17 -18.96 -7.39
C ASP A 110 16.82 -19.67 -7.59
N GLU A 111 16.69 -20.92 -7.16
CA GLU A 111 15.42 -21.64 -7.18
C GLU A 111 14.36 -20.96 -6.30
N ILE A 112 14.77 -20.52 -5.10
CA ILE A 112 13.86 -19.82 -4.19
C ILE A 112 13.38 -18.50 -4.81
N ILE A 113 14.27 -17.72 -5.40
CA ILE A 113 13.95 -16.46 -6.09
C ILE A 113 12.99 -16.73 -7.26
N GLU A 114 13.27 -17.75 -8.07
CA GLU A 114 12.41 -18.10 -9.21
C GLU A 114 11.01 -18.51 -8.75
N TYR A 115 10.90 -19.32 -7.70
CA TYR A 115 9.61 -19.74 -7.15
C TYR A 115 8.86 -18.54 -6.52
N ALA A 116 9.54 -17.66 -5.80
CA ALA A 116 8.95 -16.44 -5.27
C ALA A 116 8.35 -15.58 -6.39
N TYR A 117 9.13 -15.33 -7.44
CA TYR A 117 8.66 -14.59 -8.62
C TYR A 117 7.41 -15.22 -9.24
N ARG A 118 7.43 -16.54 -9.48
CA ARG A 118 6.28 -17.25 -10.04
C ARG A 118 5.05 -17.22 -9.13
N THR A 119 5.24 -17.24 -7.82
CA THR A 119 4.17 -17.21 -6.82
C THR A 119 3.51 -15.82 -6.78
N THR A 120 4.28 -14.75 -6.94
CA THR A 120 3.80 -13.37 -6.81
C THR A 120 3.36 -12.73 -8.13
N ARG A 121 3.84 -13.21 -9.27
CA ARG A 121 3.64 -12.56 -10.58
C ARG A 121 2.18 -12.21 -10.85
N GLY A 122 1.26 -13.18 -10.71
CA GLY A 122 -0.16 -12.94 -10.95
C GLY A 122 -0.82 -11.95 -9.97
N PHE A 123 -0.23 -11.75 -8.81
CA PHE A 123 -0.64 -10.73 -7.85
C PHE A 123 -0.15 -9.35 -8.27
N PHE A 124 1.13 -9.22 -8.61
CA PHE A 124 1.74 -7.95 -9.03
C PHE A 124 1.19 -7.44 -10.36
N ASP A 125 0.85 -8.35 -11.30
CA ASP A 125 0.25 -7.98 -12.59
C ASP A 125 -1.15 -7.35 -12.46
N ARG A 126 -1.81 -7.50 -11.30
CA ARG A 126 -3.10 -6.86 -11.00
C ARG A 126 -2.94 -5.46 -10.40
N MET A 127 -1.73 -5.09 -10.00
CA MET A 127 -1.50 -3.80 -9.34
C MET A 127 -1.45 -2.66 -10.33
N ILE A 128 -2.06 -1.56 -9.95
CA ILE A 128 -2.11 -0.30 -10.68
C ILE A 128 -1.39 0.80 -9.90
N ASP A 129 -1.03 1.88 -10.56
CA ASP A 129 -0.33 3.01 -9.92
C ASP A 129 -1.27 3.85 -9.05
N TYR A 130 -2.53 3.98 -9.45
CA TYR A 130 -3.57 4.69 -8.74
C TYR A 130 -4.96 4.19 -9.13
N PHE A 131 -5.93 4.47 -8.27
CA PHE A 131 -7.35 4.33 -8.57
C PHE A 131 -8.05 5.66 -8.28
N GLU A 132 -9.10 5.99 -9.05
CA GLU A 132 -9.77 7.29 -8.94
C GLU A 132 -11.30 7.13 -8.93
N THR A 133 -11.95 7.84 -8.01
CA THR A 133 -13.40 7.98 -7.91
C THR A 133 -13.82 9.44 -8.11
N GLU A 134 -15.10 9.76 -7.96
CA GLU A 134 -15.60 11.13 -8.16
C GLU A 134 -14.85 12.14 -7.27
N ASN A 135 -14.62 11.79 -5.99
CA ASN A 135 -14.05 12.71 -5.00
C ASN A 135 -12.65 12.30 -4.49
N TYR A 136 -12.19 11.07 -4.76
CA TYR A 136 -10.94 10.54 -4.20
C TYR A 136 -9.97 10.04 -5.27
N ILE A 137 -8.69 10.11 -4.93
CA ILE A 137 -7.58 9.47 -5.62
C ILE A 137 -6.87 8.59 -4.61
N PHE A 138 -6.76 7.30 -4.90
CA PHE A 138 -6.05 6.34 -4.07
C PHE A 138 -4.69 6.07 -4.71
N THR A 139 -3.62 6.19 -3.92
CA THR A 139 -2.23 5.96 -4.35
C THR A 139 -1.42 5.49 -3.17
N HIS A 140 -0.15 5.06 -3.39
CA HIS A 140 0.70 4.65 -2.28
C HIS A 140 1.35 5.85 -1.58
N GLY A 141 2.33 6.51 -2.19
CA GLY A 141 2.99 7.69 -1.60
C GLY A 141 2.28 8.99 -1.98
N TRP A 142 2.42 9.40 -3.24
CA TRP A 142 1.74 10.59 -3.77
C TRP A 142 1.49 10.46 -5.27
N ILE A 143 0.85 11.48 -5.86
CA ILE A 143 0.73 11.60 -7.32
C ILE A 143 2.00 12.24 -7.89
N PRO A 144 2.48 11.81 -9.08
CA PRO A 144 3.64 12.43 -9.73
C PRO A 144 3.38 13.91 -10.02
N ASN A 145 3.99 14.79 -9.24
CA ASN A 145 3.88 16.24 -9.43
C ASN A 145 5.18 16.80 -10.00
N ASN A 146 5.09 17.44 -11.15
CA ASN A 146 6.16 18.30 -11.61
C ASN A 146 5.93 19.71 -11.03
N LEU A 147 6.70 20.08 -10.00
CA LEU A 147 6.62 21.38 -9.33
C LEU A 147 6.84 22.59 -10.25
N LYS A 148 7.25 22.36 -11.50
CA LYS A 148 7.60 23.42 -12.46
C LYS A 148 6.56 23.62 -13.57
N SER A 149 5.51 22.81 -13.63
CA SER A 149 4.46 22.93 -14.66
C SER A 149 3.08 23.00 -14.00
N PRO A 150 2.28 24.04 -14.26
CA PRO A 150 0.89 24.12 -13.80
C PRO A 150 -0.04 23.09 -14.46
N ASP A 151 0.38 22.47 -15.55
CA ASP A 151 -0.37 21.44 -16.25
C ASP A 151 -0.14 20.10 -15.56
N HIS A 152 -0.91 19.81 -14.52
CA HIS A 152 -0.82 18.58 -13.72
C HIS A 152 -1.38 17.38 -14.50
N GLN A 153 -0.64 16.89 -15.50
CA GLN A 153 -1.01 15.67 -16.24
C GLN A 153 -0.46 14.40 -15.58
N TRP A 154 -0.50 14.34 -14.24
CA TRP A 154 0.00 13.18 -13.49
C TRP A 154 -0.66 11.85 -13.91
N ARG A 155 -1.90 11.88 -14.42
CA ARG A 155 -2.59 10.72 -14.99
C ARG A 155 -1.88 10.11 -16.20
N ARG A 156 -1.03 10.88 -16.88
CA ARG A 156 -0.18 10.44 -18.01
C ARG A 156 1.28 10.24 -17.63
N ALA A 157 1.57 10.19 -16.32
CA ALA A 157 2.92 10.01 -15.83
C ALA A 157 3.49 8.65 -16.28
N THR A 158 4.77 8.63 -16.56
CA THR A 158 5.50 7.41 -16.93
C THR A 158 5.69 6.50 -15.72
N LYS A 159 5.93 5.22 -15.95
CA LYS A 159 6.27 4.23 -14.92
C LYS A 159 7.35 4.75 -13.96
N ASN A 160 8.43 5.32 -14.48
CA ASN A 160 9.53 5.87 -13.67
C ASN A 160 9.11 7.07 -12.78
N GLN A 161 8.13 7.87 -13.23
CA GLN A 161 7.57 8.96 -12.41
C GLN A 161 6.71 8.40 -11.28
N TRP A 162 5.94 7.35 -11.54
CA TRP A 162 5.17 6.64 -10.52
C TRP A 162 6.08 5.92 -9.52
N GLU A 163 7.14 5.24 -9.96
CA GLU A 163 8.14 4.63 -9.08
C GLU A 163 8.72 5.64 -8.07
N LYS A 164 8.99 6.87 -8.52
CA LYS A 164 9.47 7.95 -7.64
C LYS A 164 8.37 8.46 -6.69
N ALA A 165 7.16 8.62 -7.20
CA ALA A 165 6.04 9.15 -6.42
C ALA A 165 5.60 8.22 -5.28
N ARG A 166 5.83 6.89 -5.40
CA ARG A 166 5.60 5.92 -4.32
C ARG A 166 6.47 6.17 -3.09
N TRP A 167 7.62 6.86 -3.24
CA TRP A 167 8.53 7.22 -2.14
C TRP A 167 8.25 8.61 -1.55
N ASP A 168 7.27 9.33 -2.05
CA ASP A 168 6.95 10.67 -1.55
C ASP A 168 6.16 10.58 -0.23
N ASN A 169 6.52 11.44 0.73
CA ASN A 169 5.69 11.66 1.91
C ASN A 169 4.48 12.52 1.52
N GLY A 170 3.30 11.88 1.40
CA GLY A 170 2.06 12.54 0.98
C GLY A 170 1.65 13.67 1.92
N MET A 171 1.82 13.50 3.23
CA MET A 171 1.49 14.53 4.22
C MET A 171 2.37 15.78 4.05
N GLU A 172 3.69 15.60 3.82
CA GLU A 172 4.58 16.72 3.53
C GLU A 172 4.19 17.41 2.22
N ARG A 173 3.82 16.66 1.18
CA ARG A 173 3.34 17.20 -0.09
C ARG A 173 2.08 18.06 0.10
N ALA A 174 1.10 17.54 0.82
CA ALA A 174 -0.15 18.25 1.11
C ALA A 174 0.08 19.53 1.95
N MET A 175 0.92 19.46 2.99
CA MET A 175 1.29 20.61 3.82
C MET A 175 1.96 21.73 3.02
N ARG A 176 2.69 21.37 1.95
CA ARG A 176 3.30 22.32 1.01
C ARG A 176 2.31 22.83 -0.06
N GLY A 177 1.05 22.43 0.00
CA GLY A 177 0.01 22.86 -0.94
C GLY A 177 -0.03 22.13 -2.27
N HIS A 178 0.71 21.02 -2.40
CA HIS A 178 0.73 20.19 -3.61
C HIS A 178 -0.44 19.19 -3.63
N ILE A 179 -1.66 19.71 -3.56
CA ILE A 179 -2.91 18.92 -3.56
C ILE A 179 -3.56 18.90 -4.94
N GLU A 180 -4.40 17.90 -5.20
CA GLU A 180 -5.22 17.85 -6.41
C GLU A 180 -6.48 18.69 -6.20
N PRO A 181 -6.76 19.68 -7.06
CA PRO A 181 -7.98 20.49 -6.95
C PRO A 181 -9.26 19.66 -7.06
N GLY A 182 -10.18 19.83 -6.12
CA GLY A 182 -11.49 19.18 -6.13
C GLY A 182 -11.50 17.71 -5.71
N LYS A 183 -10.34 17.15 -5.31
CA LYS A 183 -10.24 15.76 -4.84
C LYS A 183 -9.42 15.65 -3.56
N THR A 184 -9.65 14.57 -2.82
CA THR A 184 -8.82 14.17 -1.69
C THR A 184 -7.98 12.96 -2.07
N ILE A 185 -6.67 13.02 -1.84
CA ILE A 185 -5.76 11.91 -2.07
C ILE A 185 -5.73 11.04 -0.81
N VAL A 186 -5.96 9.74 -0.98
CA VAL A 186 -5.84 8.73 0.08
C VAL A 186 -4.56 7.96 -0.16
N CYS A 187 -3.66 7.92 0.83
CA CYS A 187 -2.35 7.32 0.67
C CYS A 187 -1.82 6.66 1.96
N GLY A 188 -0.76 5.84 1.79
CA GLY A 188 0.03 5.22 2.85
C GLY A 188 1.47 5.72 2.87
N HIS A 189 2.42 4.76 2.88
CA HIS A 189 3.87 4.91 2.77
C HIS A 189 4.57 5.57 3.96
N TRP A 190 4.02 6.64 4.49
CA TRP A 190 4.60 7.38 5.62
C TRP A 190 3.63 7.35 6.80
N HIS A 191 4.14 6.92 7.95
CA HIS A 191 3.31 6.68 9.14
C HIS A 191 2.59 7.96 9.61
N THR A 192 1.32 7.79 9.95
CA THR A 192 0.40 8.90 10.27
C THR A 192 0.83 9.70 11.50
N SER A 193 1.53 9.07 12.45
CA SER A 193 2.04 9.77 13.65
C SER A 193 3.01 10.90 13.31
N TRP A 194 3.75 10.84 12.19
CA TRP A 194 4.51 11.97 11.68
C TRP A 194 3.59 13.16 11.34
N GLY A 195 2.46 12.90 10.70
CA GLY A 195 1.46 13.92 10.34
C GLY A 195 0.87 14.60 11.57
N HIS A 196 0.44 13.80 12.56
CA HIS A 196 -0.07 14.28 13.85
C HIS A 196 0.99 15.12 14.58
N HIS A 197 2.24 14.62 14.65
CA HIS A 197 3.34 15.37 15.23
C HIS A 197 3.53 16.75 14.58
N ARG A 198 3.50 16.80 13.26
CA ARG A 198 3.68 18.07 12.52
C ARG A 198 2.50 19.01 12.64
N GLN A 199 1.30 18.51 12.90
CA GLN A 199 0.07 19.27 12.99
C GLN A 199 -0.14 19.90 14.38
N ASP A 200 0.07 19.13 15.45
CA ASP A 200 -0.33 19.53 16.81
C ASP A 200 0.74 19.23 17.90
N GLY A 201 1.87 18.64 17.51
CA GLY A 201 2.97 18.31 18.43
C GLY A 201 2.80 17.00 19.19
N THR A 202 1.79 16.17 18.86
CA THR A 202 1.68 14.79 19.39
C THR A 202 3.01 14.04 19.19
N PRO A 203 3.49 13.24 20.16
CA PRO A 203 4.73 12.49 19.96
C PRO A 203 4.69 11.61 18.70
N GLU A 204 5.76 11.66 17.90
CA GLU A 204 5.86 10.84 16.70
C GLU A 204 6.06 9.36 17.02
N TRP A 205 6.73 9.07 18.15
CA TRP A 205 7.06 7.73 18.61
C TRP A 205 6.75 7.54 20.10
N GLY A 206 6.63 6.28 20.52
CA GLY A 206 6.36 5.89 21.90
C GLY A 206 4.88 5.64 22.17
N THR A 207 4.52 5.49 23.45
CA THR A 207 3.17 5.11 23.88
C THR A 207 2.10 6.16 23.59
N ASP A 208 2.51 7.42 23.49
CA ASP A 208 1.60 8.55 23.28
C ASP A 208 1.53 8.97 21.78
N ALA A 209 2.20 8.22 20.90
CA ALA A 209 2.14 8.46 19.46
C ALA A 209 0.78 8.07 18.90
N ASP A 210 0.24 8.90 18.02
CA ASP A 210 -1.03 8.64 17.36
C ASP A 210 -0.81 8.08 15.95
N PHE A 211 -1.14 6.80 15.77
CA PHE A 211 -1.08 6.10 14.49
C PHE A 211 -2.47 5.97 13.81
N SER A 212 -3.50 6.64 14.32
CA SER A 212 -4.80 6.69 13.67
C SER A 212 -4.73 7.41 12.31
N PRO A 213 -5.74 7.25 11.43
CA PRO A 213 -5.75 7.94 10.15
C PRO A 213 -5.59 9.45 10.30
N TYR A 214 -4.70 10.04 9.50
CA TYR A 214 -4.43 11.48 9.48
C TYR A 214 -5.29 12.16 8.42
N TYR A 215 -6.04 13.18 8.80
CA TYR A 215 -6.93 13.96 7.94
C TYR A 215 -6.47 15.41 7.84
N ASN A 216 -6.27 15.89 6.62
CA ASN A 216 -6.00 17.29 6.38
C ASN A 216 -6.50 17.70 4.99
N LYS A 217 -6.40 18.99 4.64
CA LYS A 217 -6.84 19.50 3.35
C LYS A 217 -6.19 18.75 2.19
N GLY A 218 -7.03 18.08 1.38
CA GLY A 218 -6.62 17.36 0.17
C GLY A 218 -5.92 16.02 0.41
N ILE A 219 -5.86 15.52 1.65
CA ILE A 219 -5.22 14.25 2.00
C ILE A 219 -5.95 13.52 3.12
N ILE A 220 -5.95 12.18 3.01
CA ILE A 220 -6.16 11.22 4.09
C ILE A 220 -4.97 10.27 4.04
N ALA A 221 -4.11 10.27 5.06
CA ALA A 221 -3.03 9.28 5.17
C ALA A 221 -3.42 8.17 6.15
N ILE A 222 -3.09 6.92 5.83
CA ILE A 222 -3.60 5.74 6.57
C ILE A 222 -2.52 4.71 6.96
N ASP A 223 -1.23 4.97 6.74
CA ASP A 223 -0.17 4.09 7.22
C ASP A 223 -0.08 4.14 8.76
N ALA A 224 -0.49 3.05 9.40
CA ALA A 224 -0.41 2.91 10.86
C ALA A 224 0.99 2.52 11.37
N CYS A 225 2.02 2.45 10.52
CA CYS A 225 3.33 1.87 10.85
C CYS A 225 3.19 0.45 11.42
N THR A 226 2.53 -0.43 10.69
CA THR A 226 2.02 -1.73 11.17
C THR A 226 3.07 -2.56 11.90
N ALA A 227 4.31 -2.59 11.42
CA ALA A 227 5.41 -3.32 12.06
C ALA A 227 5.78 -2.79 13.47
N TYR A 228 5.40 -1.55 13.79
CA TYR A 228 5.63 -0.94 15.09
C TYR A 228 4.36 -0.90 15.97
N SER A 229 3.25 -0.45 15.37
CA SER A 229 1.99 -0.25 16.09
C SER A 229 1.19 -1.53 16.30
N HIS A 230 1.48 -2.58 15.52
CA HIS A 230 0.65 -3.80 15.42
C HIS A 230 -0.82 -3.48 15.11
N LYS A 231 -1.04 -2.51 14.22
CA LYS A 231 -2.36 -2.10 13.75
C LYS A 231 -2.32 -1.85 12.24
N VAL A 232 -3.42 -2.14 11.59
CA VAL A 232 -3.72 -1.68 10.23
C VAL A 232 -4.87 -0.68 10.32
N ASN A 233 -4.73 0.48 9.70
CA ASN A 233 -5.86 1.39 9.55
C ASN A 233 -6.75 0.93 8.41
N CYS A 234 -8.06 0.83 8.67
CA CYS A 234 -9.08 0.68 7.64
C CYS A 234 -10.05 1.86 7.72
N ILE A 235 -10.15 2.65 6.66
CA ILE A 235 -11.15 3.70 6.53
C ILE A 235 -12.25 3.29 5.57
N VAL A 236 -13.46 3.79 5.79
CA VAL A 236 -14.62 3.51 4.93
C VAL A 236 -15.04 4.81 4.25
N LEU A 237 -15.06 4.80 2.92
CA LEU A 237 -15.47 5.94 2.11
C LEU A 237 -16.64 5.55 1.22
N GLU A 238 -17.68 6.38 1.17
CA GLU A 238 -18.78 6.24 0.22
C GLU A 238 -18.56 7.22 -0.94
N ASP A 239 -18.49 6.69 -2.16
CA ASP A 239 -18.30 7.52 -3.35
C ASP A 239 -18.79 6.82 -4.61
N LYS A 240 -18.80 7.52 -5.73
CA LYS A 240 -19.17 7.00 -7.03
C LYS A 240 -17.93 6.71 -7.88
N PHE A 241 -18.00 5.67 -8.68
CA PHE A 241 -17.04 5.49 -9.75
C PHE A 241 -17.07 6.69 -10.70
N LEU A 242 -15.92 7.01 -11.26
CA LEU A 242 -15.89 7.97 -12.37
C LEU A 242 -16.83 7.46 -13.46
N LYS A 243 -17.64 8.34 -14.01
CA LYS A 243 -18.41 8.00 -15.22
C LYS A 243 -17.40 7.80 -16.35
N GLU A 244 -17.52 6.67 -17.05
CA GLU A 244 -16.86 6.53 -18.34
C GLU A 244 -17.25 7.73 -19.19
N ILE A 245 -16.25 8.47 -19.65
CA ILE A 245 -16.48 9.53 -20.65
C ILE A 245 -16.61 8.76 -21.95
N ASP A 246 -17.86 8.61 -22.44
CA ASP A 246 -18.20 8.05 -23.74
C ASP A 246 -17.45 8.75 -24.88
#